data_41997824edf4842ae2cbe65602e6615a
#
_entry.id   41997824edf4842ae2cbe65602e6615a
#
_cell.length_a   1.000
_cell.length_b   1.000
_cell.length_c   1.000
_cell.angle_alpha   90.00
_cell.angle_beta   90.00
_cell.angle_gamma   90.00
#
_symmetry.space_group_name_H-M   'P 1'
#
loop_
_entity.id
_entity.type
_entity.pdbx_description
1 polymer ?
#
loop_
_entity_poly.entity_id
_entity_poly.type
_entity_poly.pdbx_seq_one_letter_code
_entity_poly.pdbx_strand_id
1 'polypeptide(L)'
;MLSLMAPGRLASWLMVAVAVTACSTPGSTANRSPSSGHGSQTPTESATAQPSSSPTPQAVSVPYGVLVSSQAANSYSVSIVSVDGKVVATSEASTPLVVSCANAAGAPVPLPVSISNSRVYYMDAQGVIRFIAPGGDSGRATTVPAGTASRRSMFAVSPDDQRIAVIVNDYTSSGASMKLYVEDVNGGGNHIDLYSQTGARTLWPIGWHTTNNLVVAVVPSCTQGGGPFCCGIQELHVVDPATANRRFTLGAITSCPIAGPPSPSGAVCEDVSNLGAKILNWTAGTSRSFRIGSPAPAFLSPDGSHVALWDNNGTFIEDTSKSLAGMFACTWIDDSHVLSGGDPQHQPRIADVSTGTMIPVAAQGDCGGRLPGGL
;
A
#
# COMPACT_ATOMS: atom_id res chain seq x y z
N MET A 1 16.01 43.10 27.49
CA MET A 1 16.87 42.86 28.66
C MET A 1 17.26 41.37 28.68
N LEU A 2 18.61 41.17 28.59
CA LEU A 2 19.41 39.98 28.95
C LEU A 2 18.89 38.57 28.50
N SER A 3 19.38 37.97 27.46
CA SER A 3 20.65 37.27 27.23
C SER A 3 21.08 36.32 28.34
N LEU A 4 21.04 35.00 28.04
CA LEU A 4 21.92 34.02 28.64
C LEU A 4 22.20 32.88 27.61
N MET A 5 23.44 32.90 27.12
CA MET A 5 24.09 31.81 26.38
C MET A 5 24.48 30.71 27.36
N ALA A 6 24.42 29.46 26.94
CA ALA A 6 25.08 28.33 27.57
C ALA A 6 25.86 27.47 26.54
N PRO A 7 26.99 26.89 26.91
CA PRO A 7 28.06 26.54 25.97
C PRO A 7 27.97 25.10 25.41
N GLY A 8 28.69 24.93 24.30
CA GLY A 8 28.80 23.72 23.51
C GLY A 8 29.43 22.52 24.21
N ARG A 9 29.07 21.34 23.72
CA ARG A 9 29.79 20.09 23.92
C ARG A 9 30.34 19.58 22.61
N LEU A 10 31.66 19.61 22.50
CA LEU A 10 32.43 18.88 21.48
C LEU A 10 32.26 17.37 21.70
N ALA A 11 31.80 16.66 20.69
CA ALA A 11 31.85 15.21 20.67
C ALA A 11 32.92 14.77 19.67
N SER A 12 33.91 14.04 20.21
CA SER A 12 35.05 13.49 19.50
C SER A 12 34.62 12.37 18.55
N TRP A 13 35.11 12.45 17.33
CA TRP A 13 35.01 11.40 16.30
C TRP A 13 36.14 10.38 16.52
N LEU A 14 35.79 9.12 16.81
CA LEU A 14 36.69 7.99 16.73
C LEU A 14 36.62 7.36 15.35
N MET A 15 37.68 7.48 14.58
CA MET A 15 37.87 6.71 13.33
C MET A 15 38.34 5.31 13.67
N VAL A 16 37.61 4.30 13.30
CA VAL A 16 38.05 2.90 13.28
C VAL A 16 38.41 2.54 11.84
N ALA A 17 39.69 2.31 11.60
CA ALA A 17 40.18 1.76 10.35
C ALA A 17 40.14 0.23 10.43
N VAL A 18 39.40 -0.38 9.49
CA VAL A 18 39.38 -1.84 9.29
C VAL A 18 40.25 -2.18 8.10
N ALA A 19 41.33 -2.91 8.33
CA ALA A 19 42.20 -3.44 7.31
C ALA A 19 41.57 -4.71 6.69
N VAL A 20 41.47 -4.72 5.37
CA VAL A 20 41.03 -5.89 4.58
C VAL A 20 42.25 -6.63 4.10
N THR A 21 42.47 -7.84 4.60
CA THR A 21 43.48 -8.77 4.10
C THR A 21 42.88 -9.66 3.01
N ALA A 22 43.40 -9.54 1.80
CA ALA A 22 43.11 -10.42 0.68
C ALA A 22 43.92 -11.71 0.80
N CYS A 23 43.28 -12.87 0.77
CA CYS A 23 43.92 -14.15 0.51
C CYS A 23 43.58 -14.64 -0.88
N SER A 24 44.60 -14.67 -1.73
CA SER A 24 44.60 -15.35 -3.02
C SER A 24 45.13 -16.79 -2.85
N THR A 25 44.45 -17.78 -3.45
CA THR A 25 45.03 -19.11 -3.65
C THR A 25 44.87 -19.54 -5.09
N PRO A 26 45.89 -20.18 -5.65
CA PRO A 26 46.01 -20.49 -7.08
C PRO A 26 45.43 -21.84 -7.45
N GLY A 27 45.20 -21.99 -8.75
CA GLY A 27 44.49 -23.04 -9.42
C GLY A 27 45.15 -24.43 -9.41
N SER A 28 44.32 -25.38 -9.85
CA SER A 28 44.80 -26.67 -10.31
C SER A 28 43.93 -27.17 -11.47
N THR A 29 44.57 -27.27 -12.60
CA THR A 29 44.07 -27.93 -13.82
C THR A 29 44.21 -29.45 -13.72
N ALA A 30 43.19 -30.18 -14.12
CA ALA A 30 43.34 -31.55 -14.52
C ALA A 30 42.36 -31.91 -15.63
N ASN A 31 42.92 -32.14 -16.80
CA ASN A 31 42.38 -32.80 -17.98
C ASN A 31 42.07 -34.26 -17.70
N ARG A 32 40.96 -34.78 -18.22
CA ARG A 32 40.83 -36.13 -18.83
C ARG A 32 39.50 -36.28 -19.56
N SER A 33 39.56 -36.47 -20.86
CA SER A 33 38.58 -37.17 -21.73
C SER A 33 39.09 -38.58 -22.04
N PRO A 34 38.34 -39.38 -22.80
CA PRO A 34 36.92 -39.73 -22.84
C PRO A 34 36.72 -41.27 -22.70
N SER A 35 35.50 -41.71 -22.44
CA SER A 35 35.10 -43.09 -22.70
C SER A 35 33.69 -43.15 -23.28
N SER A 36 33.61 -43.63 -24.47
CA SER A 36 32.43 -43.94 -25.25
C SER A 36 31.72 -45.18 -24.72
N GLY A 37 30.43 -45.06 -24.40
CA GLY A 37 29.52 -46.17 -24.11
C GLY A 37 28.20 -45.91 -24.81
N HIS A 38 27.96 -46.68 -25.92
CA HIS A 38 26.68 -46.76 -26.57
C HIS A 38 25.71 -47.55 -25.68
N GLY A 39 24.70 -46.88 -25.16
CA GLY A 39 23.52 -47.49 -24.56
C GLY A 39 22.27 -46.93 -25.22
N SER A 40 21.67 -47.72 -26.12
CA SER A 40 20.38 -47.42 -26.73
C SER A 40 19.31 -47.43 -25.66
N GLN A 41 18.80 -46.26 -25.26
CA GLN A 41 17.61 -46.15 -24.42
C GLN A 41 16.44 -45.67 -25.28
N THR A 42 15.40 -46.48 -25.31
CA THR A 42 14.09 -46.17 -25.88
C THR A 42 13.55 -44.88 -25.19
N PRO A 43 13.04 -43.87 -25.92
CA PRO A 43 12.44 -42.72 -25.30
C PRO A 43 11.14 -43.14 -24.58
N THR A 44 11.18 -43.08 -23.26
CA THR A 44 9.96 -43.07 -22.45
C THR A 44 9.26 -41.73 -22.70
N GLU A 45 8.07 -41.76 -23.28
CA GLU A 45 7.20 -40.59 -23.40
C GLU A 45 7.02 -39.98 -22.01
N SER A 46 7.64 -38.80 -21.82
CA SER A 46 7.36 -37.95 -20.67
C SER A 46 5.91 -37.48 -20.79
N ALA A 47 5.05 -38.00 -19.93
CA ALA A 47 3.71 -37.46 -19.76
C ALA A 47 3.82 -35.95 -19.50
N THR A 48 3.43 -35.15 -20.47
CA THR A 48 3.31 -33.68 -20.32
C THR A 48 2.31 -33.43 -19.20
N ALA A 49 2.80 -32.99 -18.04
CA ALA A 49 1.93 -32.56 -16.94
C ALA A 49 1.00 -31.47 -17.47
N GLN A 50 -0.27 -31.77 -17.55
CA GLN A 50 -1.32 -30.83 -17.89
C GLN A 50 -1.24 -29.69 -16.86
N PRO A 51 -1.16 -28.42 -17.29
CA PRO A 51 -1.14 -27.32 -16.35
C PRO A 51 -2.40 -27.39 -15.49
N SER A 52 -2.22 -27.60 -14.19
CA SER A 52 -3.30 -27.53 -13.21
C SER A 52 -3.87 -26.12 -13.28
N SER A 53 -5.09 -25.96 -13.78
CA SER A 53 -5.79 -24.68 -13.77
C SER A 53 -5.97 -24.28 -12.29
N SER A 54 -5.26 -23.25 -11.87
CA SER A 54 -5.51 -22.66 -10.56
C SER A 54 -6.97 -22.21 -10.49
N PRO A 55 -7.69 -22.51 -9.40
CA PRO A 55 -9.08 -22.12 -9.29
C PRO A 55 -9.22 -20.60 -9.46
N THR A 56 -10.20 -20.18 -10.23
CA THR A 56 -10.50 -18.76 -10.42
C THR A 56 -10.81 -18.13 -9.06
N PRO A 57 -10.19 -16.99 -8.70
CA PRO A 57 -10.48 -16.31 -7.45
C PRO A 57 -11.97 -15.97 -7.35
N GLN A 58 -12.59 -16.26 -6.21
CA GLN A 58 -13.98 -15.94 -5.97
C GLN A 58 -14.07 -14.78 -4.99
N ALA A 59 -14.86 -13.75 -5.33
CA ALA A 59 -15.11 -12.62 -4.44
C ALA A 59 -15.63 -13.10 -3.08
N VAL A 60 -15.14 -12.50 -2.00
CA VAL A 60 -15.61 -12.80 -0.65
C VAL A 60 -17.01 -12.24 -0.45
N SER A 61 -17.84 -12.96 0.28
CA SER A 61 -19.21 -12.55 0.58
C SER A 61 -19.36 -11.84 1.93
N VAL A 62 -18.34 -11.97 2.79
CA VAL A 62 -18.30 -11.34 4.11
C VAL A 62 -17.14 -10.35 4.15
N PRO A 63 -17.35 -9.12 4.65
CA PRO A 63 -16.27 -8.12 4.70
C PRO A 63 -15.26 -8.46 5.79
N TYR A 64 -13.99 -8.07 5.53
CA TYR A 64 -12.85 -8.21 6.43
C TYR A 64 -12.03 -6.92 6.43
N GLY A 65 -11.38 -6.65 7.55
CA GLY A 65 -10.32 -5.66 7.64
C GLY A 65 -8.95 -6.27 7.35
N VAL A 66 -7.97 -5.42 7.04
CA VAL A 66 -6.58 -5.82 6.82
C VAL A 66 -5.67 -4.99 7.71
N LEU A 67 -4.78 -5.66 8.43
CA LEU A 67 -3.72 -5.02 9.23
C LEU A 67 -2.34 -5.42 8.68
N VAL A 68 -1.41 -4.46 8.71
CA VAL A 68 -0.01 -4.65 8.29
C VAL A 68 0.90 -4.22 9.42
N SER A 69 1.70 -5.12 9.94
CA SER A 69 2.54 -4.91 11.12
C SER A 69 4.01 -5.13 10.81
N SER A 70 4.85 -4.16 11.12
CA SER A 70 6.31 -4.32 11.12
C SER A 70 6.75 -4.88 12.47
N GLN A 71 6.81 -6.20 12.59
CA GLN A 71 7.15 -6.88 13.85
C GLN A 71 8.67 -7.02 14.10
N ALA A 72 9.46 -6.99 13.04
CA ALA A 72 10.92 -7.07 13.11
C ALA A 72 11.55 -6.11 12.10
N ALA A 73 12.84 -5.81 12.29
CA ALA A 73 13.57 -4.87 11.43
C ALA A 73 13.55 -5.24 9.94
N ASN A 74 13.39 -6.52 9.60
CA ASN A 74 13.50 -7.04 8.24
C ASN A 74 12.25 -7.82 7.78
N SER A 75 11.18 -7.87 8.57
CA SER A 75 9.94 -8.55 8.22
C SER A 75 8.72 -7.76 8.65
N TYR A 76 7.61 -8.01 7.97
CA TYR A 76 6.30 -7.50 8.30
C TYR A 76 5.26 -8.61 8.14
N SER A 77 4.15 -8.48 8.82
CA SER A 77 3.03 -9.40 8.68
C SER A 77 1.81 -8.70 8.07
N VAL A 78 1.02 -9.47 7.33
CA VAL A 78 -0.28 -9.06 6.79
C VAL A 78 -1.33 -9.97 7.40
N SER A 79 -2.31 -9.40 8.09
CA SER A 79 -3.38 -10.15 8.75
C SER A 79 -4.74 -9.73 8.22
N ILE A 80 -5.59 -10.71 7.92
CA ILE A 80 -7.01 -10.53 7.59
C ILE A 80 -7.82 -10.74 8.87
N VAL A 81 -8.66 -9.76 9.21
CA VAL A 81 -9.44 -9.78 10.44
C VAL A 81 -10.94 -9.67 10.16
N SER A 82 -11.73 -10.51 10.78
CA SER A 82 -13.18 -10.48 10.67
C SER A 82 -13.78 -9.39 11.58
N VAL A 83 -15.03 -9.00 11.33
CA VAL A 83 -15.72 -7.94 12.08
C VAL A 83 -15.88 -8.26 13.58
N ASP A 84 -15.74 -9.52 13.99
CA ASP A 84 -15.73 -9.94 15.39
C ASP A 84 -14.31 -9.92 16.03
N GLY A 85 -13.33 -9.32 15.37
CA GLY A 85 -11.95 -9.13 15.86
C GLY A 85 -11.03 -10.33 15.72
N LYS A 86 -11.49 -11.44 15.14
CA LYS A 86 -10.65 -12.63 14.95
C LYS A 86 -9.74 -12.50 13.74
N VAL A 87 -8.51 -12.98 13.88
CA VAL A 87 -7.59 -13.16 12.76
C VAL A 87 -7.97 -14.43 12.02
N VAL A 88 -8.32 -14.30 10.74
CA VAL A 88 -8.75 -15.43 9.89
C VAL A 88 -7.62 -15.94 9.00
N ALA A 89 -6.66 -15.09 8.66
CA ALA A 89 -5.45 -15.46 7.93
C ALA A 89 -4.31 -14.51 8.26
N THR A 90 -3.09 -15.01 8.27
CA THR A 90 -1.86 -14.19 8.43
C THR A 90 -0.77 -14.74 7.53
N SER A 91 0.04 -13.84 6.99
CA SER A 91 1.26 -14.17 6.26
C SER A 91 2.37 -13.19 6.59
N GLU A 92 3.61 -13.63 6.39
CA GLU A 92 4.80 -12.81 6.63
C GLU A 92 5.60 -12.63 5.34
N ALA A 93 6.28 -11.48 5.24
CA ALA A 93 7.19 -11.17 4.16
C ALA A 93 8.38 -10.36 4.66
N SER A 94 9.48 -10.41 3.91
CA SER A 94 10.62 -9.53 4.16
C SER A 94 10.27 -8.10 3.78
N THR A 95 10.68 -7.15 4.62
CA THR A 95 10.39 -5.72 4.42
C THR A 95 11.18 -5.18 3.22
N PRO A 96 10.52 -4.57 2.22
CA PRO A 96 11.19 -3.87 1.15
C PRO A 96 12.10 -2.76 1.68
N LEU A 97 13.23 -2.53 1.00
CA LEU A 97 14.18 -1.50 1.39
C LEU A 97 13.53 -0.11 1.45
N VAL A 98 13.87 0.64 2.49
CA VAL A 98 13.44 2.03 2.63
C VAL A 98 14.25 2.87 1.64
N VAL A 99 13.56 3.70 0.85
CA VAL A 99 14.20 4.65 -0.05
C VAL A 99 14.68 5.85 0.75
N SER A 100 15.96 6.19 0.61
CA SER A 100 16.54 7.41 1.16
C SER A 100 16.45 8.52 0.14
N CYS A 101 15.60 9.50 0.36
CA CYS A 101 15.58 10.72 -0.45
C CYS A 101 16.68 11.66 -0.02
N ALA A 102 17.45 12.23 -0.97
CA ALA A 102 18.63 13.04 -0.71
C ALA A 102 18.38 14.29 0.18
N ASN A 103 17.14 14.78 0.25
CA ASN A 103 16.76 15.97 1.00
C ASN A 103 15.70 15.71 2.08
N ALA A 104 15.37 14.47 2.37
CA ALA A 104 14.34 14.12 3.33
C ALA A 104 14.74 12.88 4.12
N ALA A 105 14.84 13.01 5.42
CA ALA A 105 14.97 11.86 6.30
C ALA A 105 13.63 11.11 6.30
N GLY A 106 13.58 9.93 5.68
CA GLY A 106 12.46 9.02 5.78
C GLY A 106 11.19 9.50 5.08
N ALA A 107 11.16 9.48 3.76
CA ALA A 107 9.88 9.59 3.05
C ALA A 107 9.00 8.40 3.44
N PRO A 108 7.78 8.62 3.94
CA PRO A 108 6.87 7.53 4.20
C PRO A 108 6.54 6.86 2.88
N VAL A 109 6.63 5.55 2.90
CA VAL A 109 6.34 4.72 1.75
C VAL A 109 4.99 4.07 2.01
N PRO A 110 4.09 4.00 1.02
CA PRO A 110 2.85 3.24 1.16
C PRO A 110 3.13 1.83 1.65
N LEU A 111 2.22 1.28 2.44
CA LEU A 111 2.25 -0.12 2.80
C LEU A 111 2.34 -0.96 1.53
N PRO A 112 3.19 -2.00 1.48
CA PRO A 112 3.39 -2.81 0.28
C PRO A 112 2.25 -3.82 0.09
N VAL A 113 1.01 -3.36 0.14
CA VAL A 113 -0.22 -4.16 0.03
C VAL A 113 -1.18 -3.57 -0.98
N SER A 114 -1.98 -4.43 -1.59
CA SER A 114 -3.12 -4.10 -2.43
C SER A 114 -4.22 -5.12 -2.22
N ILE A 115 -5.48 -4.71 -2.36
CA ILE A 115 -6.64 -5.54 -2.03
C ILE A 115 -7.56 -5.64 -3.24
N SER A 116 -7.93 -6.89 -3.58
CA SER A 116 -8.93 -7.20 -4.58
C SER A 116 -10.27 -7.57 -3.92
N ASN A 117 -11.21 -8.10 -4.69
CA ASN A 117 -12.46 -8.62 -4.14
C ASN A 117 -12.30 -9.97 -3.42
N SER A 118 -11.18 -10.67 -3.59
CA SER A 118 -11.00 -12.03 -3.05
C SER A 118 -9.75 -12.18 -2.19
N ARG A 119 -8.73 -11.33 -2.34
CA ARG A 119 -7.39 -11.54 -1.82
C ARG A 119 -6.74 -10.25 -1.35
N VAL A 120 -5.80 -10.41 -0.42
CA VAL A 120 -4.83 -9.38 -0.06
C VAL A 120 -3.51 -9.74 -0.72
N TYR A 121 -3.00 -8.84 -1.54
CA TYR A 121 -1.69 -8.95 -2.19
C TYR A 121 -0.67 -8.13 -1.41
N TYR A 122 0.54 -8.65 -1.31
CA TYR A 122 1.64 -7.99 -0.59
C TYR A 122 2.98 -8.31 -1.25
N MET A 123 3.96 -7.42 -1.08
CA MET A 123 5.24 -7.47 -1.79
C MET A 123 6.40 -7.67 -0.82
N ASP A 124 7.25 -8.67 -1.08
CA ASP A 124 8.47 -8.88 -0.32
C ASP A 124 9.65 -8.00 -0.79
N ALA A 125 10.77 -8.07 -0.07
CA ALA A 125 11.97 -7.28 -0.36
C ALA A 125 12.58 -7.56 -1.75
N GLN A 126 12.30 -8.71 -2.34
CA GLN A 126 12.76 -9.13 -3.66
C GLN A 126 11.81 -8.68 -4.78
N GLY A 127 10.71 -8.00 -4.45
CA GLY A 127 9.69 -7.59 -5.42
C GLY A 127 8.74 -8.71 -5.81
N VAL A 128 8.72 -9.83 -5.07
CA VAL A 128 7.74 -10.89 -5.32
C VAL A 128 6.40 -10.48 -4.73
N ILE A 129 5.38 -10.43 -5.57
CA ILE A 129 4.00 -10.23 -5.16
C ILE A 129 3.40 -11.58 -4.77
N ARG A 130 2.93 -11.65 -3.53
CA ARG A 130 2.23 -12.81 -2.95
C ARG A 130 0.80 -12.42 -2.59
N PHE A 131 -0.01 -13.43 -2.28
CA PHE A 131 -1.38 -13.19 -1.80
C PHE A 131 -1.76 -14.13 -0.65
N ILE A 132 -2.75 -13.68 0.12
CA ILE A 132 -3.53 -14.50 1.06
C ILE A 132 -5.02 -14.21 0.88
N ALA A 133 -5.86 -15.21 1.18
CA ALA A 133 -7.32 -15.09 1.20
C ALA A 133 -7.88 -15.46 2.57
N PRO A 134 -9.10 -15.05 2.94
CA PRO A 134 -9.71 -15.38 4.23
C PRO A 134 -9.84 -16.89 4.49
N GLY A 135 -9.94 -17.70 3.44
CA GLY A 135 -9.97 -19.17 3.53
C GLY A 135 -8.60 -19.82 3.76
N GLY A 136 -7.52 -19.03 3.90
CA GLY A 136 -6.16 -19.53 4.08
C GLY A 136 -5.43 -19.86 2.77
N ASP A 137 -6.09 -19.73 1.61
CA ASP A 137 -5.43 -19.86 0.30
C ASP A 137 -4.35 -18.78 0.18
N SER A 138 -3.15 -19.16 -0.26
CA SER A 138 -2.01 -18.28 -0.38
C SER A 138 -1.09 -18.71 -1.50
N GLY A 139 -0.32 -17.79 -2.07
CA GLY A 139 0.59 -18.13 -3.15
C GLY A 139 1.38 -16.94 -3.66
N ARG A 140 2.11 -17.19 -4.74
CA ARG A 140 2.81 -16.17 -5.51
C ARG A 140 1.91 -15.74 -6.68
N ALA A 141 1.84 -14.45 -6.93
CA ALA A 141 1.17 -13.88 -8.10
C ALA A 141 2.20 -13.57 -9.20
N THR A 142 3.03 -12.54 -9.02
CA THR A 142 4.00 -12.10 -10.01
C THR A 142 5.29 -11.59 -9.35
N THR A 143 6.15 -10.94 -10.11
CA THR A 143 7.34 -10.25 -9.60
C THR A 143 7.45 -8.90 -10.30
N VAL A 144 7.67 -7.85 -9.51
CA VAL A 144 7.92 -6.48 -9.99
C VAL A 144 9.38 -6.10 -9.71
N PRO A 145 9.91 -5.02 -10.30
CA PRO A 145 11.28 -4.59 -10.01
C PRO A 145 11.50 -4.40 -8.50
N ALA A 146 12.51 -5.10 -7.96
CA ALA A 146 12.86 -5.01 -6.55
C ALA A 146 13.27 -3.59 -6.15
N GLY A 147 13.00 -3.25 -4.89
CA GLY A 147 13.45 -1.99 -4.30
C GLY A 147 14.97 -1.93 -4.15
N THR A 148 15.52 -0.71 -4.24
CA THR A 148 16.92 -0.39 -3.93
C THR A 148 16.96 0.83 -3.01
N ALA A 149 18.14 1.32 -2.65
CA ALA A 149 18.27 2.56 -1.89
C ALA A 149 17.68 3.80 -2.61
N SER A 150 17.53 3.74 -3.94
CA SER A 150 16.95 4.83 -4.75
C SER A 150 15.72 4.44 -5.55
N ARG A 151 15.34 3.15 -5.56
CA ARG A 151 14.19 2.65 -6.33
C ARG A 151 13.10 2.12 -5.41
N ARG A 152 11.86 2.45 -5.73
CA ARG A 152 10.68 1.85 -5.12
C ARG A 152 9.66 1.46 -6.18
N SER A 153 9.24 0.21 -6.15
CA SER A 153 8.03 -0.25 -6.85
C SER A 153 6.83 -0.18 -5.91
N MET A 154 5.70 0.23 -6.46
CA MET A 154 4.40 0.24 -5.81
C MET A 154 3.39 -0.37 -6.78
N PHE A 155 2.35 -0.99 -6.26
CA PHE A 155 1.42 -1.72 -7.10
C PHE A 155 -0.02 -1.63 -6.60
N ALA A 156 -0.97 -1.85 -7.51
CA ALA A 156 -2.38 -2.04 -7.21
C ALA A 156 -2.95 -3.14 -8.10
N VAL A 157 -3.63 -4.11 -7.51
CA VAL A 157 -4.28 -5.22 -8.22
C VAL A 157 -5.73 -4.85 -8.48
N SER A 158 -6.24 -5.22 -9.66
CA SER A 158 -7.64 -4.98 -10.04
C SER A 158 -8.60 -5.82 -9.19
N PRO A 159 -9.85 -5.35 -8.95
CA PRO A 159 -10.80 -6.04 -8.08
C PRO A 159 -11.14 -7.47 -8.51
N ASP A 160 -10.99 -7.77 -9.80
CA ASP A 160 -11.25 -9.09 -10.40
C ASP A 160 -10.04 -10.04 -10.38
N ASP A 161 -8.93 -9.65 -9.75
CA ASP A 161 -7.67 -10.41 -9.67
C ASP A 161 -7.03 -10.72 -11.03
N GLN A 162 -7.30 -9.93 -12.08
CA GLN A 162 -6.78 -10.19 -13.41
C GLN A 162 -5.54 -9.36 -13.74
N ARG A 163 -5.50 -8.10 -13.33
CA ARG A 163 -4.46 -7.14 -13.71
C ARG A 163 -3.76 -6.54 -12.51
N ILE A 164 -2.51 -6.16 -12.71
CA ILE A 164 -1.71 -5.40 -11.78
C ILE A 164 -1.20 -4.12 -12.45
N ALA A 165 -1.40 -2.98 -11.82
CA ALA A 165 -0.76 -1.73 -12.18
C ALA A 165 0.49 -1.57 -11.30
N VAL A 166 1.61 -1.25 -11.92
CA VAL A 166 2.90 -1.08 -11.21
C VAL A 166 3.48 0.28 -11.55
N ILE A 167 3.90 1.00 -10.53
CA ILE A 167 4.67 2.24 -10.66
C ILE A 167 6.06 2.00 -10.08
N VAL A 168 7.06 2.20 -10.91
CA VAL A 168 8.47 2.15 -10.50
C VAL A 168 8.99 3.57 -10.45
N ASN A 169 9.44 4.00 -9.28
CA ASN A 169 10.05 5.30 -9.05
C ASN A 169 11.55 5.12 -8.78
N ASP A 170 12.38 5.72 -9.62
CA ASP A 170 13.81 5.90 -9.37
C ASP A 170 14.05 7.33 -8.88
N TYR A 171 14.37 7.47 -7.59
CA TYR A 171 14.54 8.77 -6.93
C TYR A 171 15.94 9.32 -7.15
N THR A 172 16.03 10.62 -7.43
CA THR A 172 17.26 11.38 -7.62
C THR A 172 17.28 12.59 -6.69
N SER A 173 18.39 13.31 -6.66
CA SER A 173 18.49 14.58 -5.90
C SER A 173 17.56 15.69 -6.43
N SER A 174 17.08 15.58 -7.66
CA SER A 174 16.23 16.59 -8.32
C SER A 174 14.79 16.14 -8.54
N GLY A 175 14.42 14.95 -8.10
CA GLY A 175 13.08 14.42 -8.31
C GLY A 175 13.06 12.90 -8.48
N ALA A 176 12.10 12.38 -9.24
CA ALA A 176 12.02 10.96 -9.55
C ALA A 176 11.85 10.76 -11.06
N SER A 177 12.48 9.70 -11.58
CA SER A 177 12.12 9.10 -12.84
C SER A 177 11.09 8.01 -12.58
N MET A 178 9.94 8.11 -13.20
CA MET A 178 8.78 7.25 -12.93
C MET A 178 8.36 6.52 -14.20
N LYS A 179 7.97 5.26 -14.04
CA LYS A 179 7.35 4.43 -15.07
C LYS A 179 6.09 3.78 -14.51
N LEU A 180 4.96 3.92 -15.20
CA LEU A 180 3.70 3.21 -14.94
C LEU A 180 3.45 2.20 -16.05
N TYR A 181 3.16 0.96 -15.68
CA TYR A 181 2.70 -0.09 -16.59
C TYR A 181 1.58 -0.91 -15.97
N VAL A 182 0.83 -1.62 -16.80
CA VAL A 182 -0.19 -2.60 -16.42
C VAL A 182 0.10 -3.91 -17.12
N GLU A 183 -0.10 -5.02 -16.40
CA GLU A 183 0.08 -6.38 -16.93
C GLU A 183 -0.87 -7.37 -16.23
N ASP A 184 -0.87 -8.61 -16.67
CA ASP A 184 -1.60 -9.68 -15.99
C ASP A 184 -0.99 -9.97 -14.62
N VAL A 185 -1.82 -10.15 -13.60
CA VAL A 185 -1.38 -10.38 -12.22
C VAL A 185 -0.61 -11.68 -12.03
N ASN A 186 -0.77 -12.64 -12.93
CA ASN A 186 -0.15 -13.96 -12.85
C ASN A 186 1.20 -14.09 -13.58
N GLY A 187 1.79 -13.00 -14.03
CA GLY A 187 3.16 -12.99 -14.52
C GLY A 187 3.40 -12.43 -15.92
N GLY A 188 3.20 -11.14 -16.10
CA GLY A 188 3.78 -10.38 -17.22
C GLY A 188 3.11 -10.51 -18.58
N GLY A 189 2.01 -11.27 -18.69
CA GLY A 189 1.17 -11.27 -19.90
C GLY A 189 0.48 -9.93 -20.09
N ASN A 190 0.11 -9.58 -21.33
CA ASN A 190 -0.58 -8.36 -21.69
C ASN A 190 0.07 -7.06 -21.12
N HIS A 191 1.40 -7.04 -21.07
CA HIS A 191 2.17 -5.92 -20.55
C HIS A 191 2.00 -4.67 -21.43
N ILE A 192 1.60 -3.56 -20.82
CA ILE A 192 1.40 -2.26 -21.48
C ILE A 192 2.14 -1.18 -20.68
N ASP A 193 3.17 -0.60 -21.29
CA ASP A 193 3.79 0.63 -20.77
C ASP A 193 2.84 1.80 -21.00
N LEU A 194 2.31 2.38 -19.93
CA LEU A 194 1.29 3.43 -20.02
C LEU A 194 1.88 4.82 -20.03
N TYR A 195 2.86 5.07 -19.14
CA TYR A 195 3.34 6.41 -18.91
C TYR A 195 4.74 6.41 -18.29
N SER A 196 5.56 7.37 -18.69
CA SER A 196 6.84 7.65 -18.04
C SER A 196 7.11 9.14 -17.99
N GLN A 197 7.71 9.60 -16.90
CA GLN A 197 8.15 10.99 -16.76
C GLN A 197 9.30 11.09 -15.76
N THR A 198 9.99 12.24 -15.81
CA THR A 198 10.96 12.64 -14.79
C THR A 198 10.57 14.03 -14.28
N GLY A 199 10.55 14.22 -12.95
CA GLY A 199 10.16 15.49 -12.36
C GLY A 199 10.09 15.50 -10.84
N ALA A 200 9.67 16.65 -10.31
CA ALA A 200 9.52 16.86 -8.87
C ALA A 200 8.25 16.20 -8.28
N ARG A 201 7.42 15.59 -9.09
CA ARG A 201 6.22 14.87 -8.68
C ARG A 201 6.25 13.46 -9.24
N THR A 202 5.64 12.55 -8.53
CA THR A 202 5.46 11.17 -8.96
C THR A 202 4.03 10.72 -8.73
N LEU A 203 3.72 9.51 -9.19
CA LEU A 203 2.41 8.88 -8.98
C LEU A 203 2.56 7.70 -8.03
N TRP A 204 1.47 7.42 -7.28
CA TRP A 204 1.32 6.19 -6.51
C TRP A 204 0.03 5.49 -6.92
N PRO A 205 0.05 4.20 -7.22
CA PRO A 205 -1.17 3.45 -7.51
C PRO A 205 -1.93 3.24 -6.20
N ILE A 206 -3.14 3.77 -6.12
CA ILE A 206 -3.95 3.68 -4.89
C ILE A 206 -4.86 2.46 -4.93
N GLY A 207 -5.42 2.17 -6.10
CA GLY A 207 -6.35 1.08 -6.28
C GLY A 207 -7.07 1.18 -7.62
N TRP A 208 -8.18 0.47 -7.73
CA TRP A 208 -9.03 0.45 -8.91
C TRP A 208 -10.48 0.73 -8.51
N HIS A 209 -11.07 1.73 -9.15
CA HIS A 209 -12.52 1.91 -9.12
C HIS A 209 -13.11 1.13 -10.29
N THR A 210 -13.78 0.01 -10.00
CA THR A 210 -14.14 -1.01 -10.98
C THR A 210 -12.92 -1.59 -11.71
N THR A 211 -13.10 -2.48 -12.66
CA THR A 211 -12.01 -3.06 -13.44
C THR A 211 -11.44 -2.11 -14.51
N ASN A 212 -12.11 -0.98 -14.77
CA ASN A 212 -11.82 -0.09 -15.90
C ASN A 212 -11.25 1.28 -15.52
N ASN A 213 -11.05 1.55 -14.24
CA ASN A 213 -10.53 2.82 -13.75
C ASN A 213 -9.40 2.57 -12.76
N LEU A 214 -8.18 2.79 -13.19
CA LEU A 214 -7.04 2.83 -12.30
C LEU A 214 -7.00 4.19 -11.58
N VAL A 215 -6.82 4.18 -10.27
CA VAL A 215 -6.70 5.39 -9.46
C VAL A 215 -5.26 5.56 -9.02
N VAL A 216 -4.68 6.70 -9.38
CA VAL A 216 -3.32 7.07 -9.01
C VAL A 216 -3.31 8.39 -8.25
N ALA A 217 -2.51 8.47 -7.19
CA ALA A 217 -2.29 9.69 -6.43
C ALA A 217 -1.10 10.47 -6.99
N VAL A 218 -1.25 11.76 -7.14
CA VAL A 218 -0.15 12.69 -7.43
C VAL A 218 0.48 13.14 -6.12
N VAL A 219 1.77 12.90 -5.97
CA VAL A 219 2.53 13.22 -4.76
C VAL A 219 3.87 13.86 -5.11
N PRO A 220 4.49 14.65 -4.22
CA PRO A 220 5.88 15.04 -4.36
C PRO A 220 6.79 13.81 -4.46
N SER A 221 7.83 13.88 -5.26
CA SER A 221 8.71 12.73 -5.54
C SER A 221 9.42 12.18 -4.31
N CYS A 222 9.69 13.03 -3.32
CA CYS A 222 10.19 12.66 -2.01
C CYS A 222 9.34 13.34 -0.95
N THR A 223 8.28 12.69 -0.52
CA THR A 223 7.37 13.20 0.49
C THR A 223 7.98 13.06 1.87
N GLN A 224 8.03 14.14 2.63
CA GLN A 224 8.47 14.13 4.03
C GLN A 224 7.29 13.93 4.97
N GLY A 225 7.42 13.02 5.93
CA GLY A 225 6.42 12.75 6.98
C GLY A 225 5.12 12.15 6.41
N GLY A 226 4.39 11.40 7.14
CA GLY A 226 3.09 10.83 6.77
C GLY A 226 3.05 9.91 5.53
N GLY A 227 1.99 9.16 5.39
CA GLY A 227 1.72 8.33 4.21
C GLY A 227 1.08 9.11 3.06
N PRO A 228 0.64 8.42 2.00
CA PRO A 228 0.03 9.05 0.82
C PRO A 228 -1.12 10.00 1.17
N PHE A 229 -1.90 9.68 2.17
CA PHE A 229 -3.07 10.46 2.58
C PHE A 229 -2.82 11.41 3.76
N CYS A 230 -1.62 11.43 4.31
CA CYS A 230 -1.29 12.33 5.43
C CYS A 230 -0.76 13.68 4.94
N CYS A 231 0.28 13.71 4.16
CA CYS A 231 1.00 14.95 3.87
C CYS A 231 1.46 15.07 2.42
N GLY A 232 1.14 14.11 1.58
CA GLY A 232 1.71 13.97 0.25
C GLY A 232 0.74 13.94 -0.91
N ILE A 233 -0.49 13.48 -0.70
CA ILE A 233 -1.48 13.46 -1.76
C ILE A 233 -2.05 14.83 -1.97
N GLN A 234 -1.98 15.23 -3.22
CA GLN A 234 -2.52 16.49 -3.65
C GLN A 234 -3.86 16.30 -4.35
N GLU A 235 -3.93 15.28 -5.19
CA GLU A 235 -5.13 14.94 -5.96
C GLU A 235 -5.07 13.45 -6.39
N LEU A 236 -6.23 12.90 -6.72
CA LEU A 236 -6.37 11.57 -7.30
C LEU A 236 -6.72 11.68 -8.78
N HIS A 237 -6.00 10.98 -9.63
CA HIS A 237 -6.33 10.84 -11.05
C HIS A 237 -6.98 9.50 -11.29
N VAL A 238 -8.16 9.51 -11.89
CA VAL A 238 -8.84 8.33 -12.43
C VAL A 238 -8.41 8.19 -13.88
N VAL A 239 -7.71 7.13 -14.20
CA VAL A 239 -7.11 6.92 -15.51
C VAL A 239 -7.59 5.64 -16.18
N ASP A 240 -7.62 5.65 -17.49
CA ASP A 240 -7.87 4.46 -18.29
C ASP A 240 -6.65 3.52 -18.21
N PRO A 241 -6.82 2.27 -17.77
CA PRO A 241 -5.70 1.35 -17.59
C PRO A 241 -5.10 0.77 -18.88
N ALA A 242 -5.64 1.11 -20.04
CA ALA A 242 -5.11 0.70 -21.33
C ALA A 242 -4.37 1.83 -22.07
N THR A 243 -4.67 3.11 -21.75
CA THR A 243 -4.16 4.26 -22.48
C THR A 243 -3.51 5.32 -21.62
N ALA A 244 -3.62 5.21 -20.28
CA ALA A 244 -3.28 6.24 -19.28
C ALA A 244 -4.06 7.56 -19.46
N ASN A 245 -5.05 7.64 -20.31
CA ASN A 245 -5.86 8.84 -20.46
C ASN A 245 -6.58 9.14 -19.14
N ARG A 246 -6.37 10.33 -18.61
CA ARG A 246 -7.05 10.80 -17.41
C ARG A 246 -8.51 11.10 -17.73
N ARG A 247 -9.41 10.40 -17.05
CA ARG A 247 -10.87 10.57 -17.16
C ARG A 247 -11.38 11.64 -16.21
N PHE A 248 -10.93 11.57 -14.96
CA PHE A 248 -11.35 12.49 -13.90
C PHE A 248 -10.17 12.84 -12.97
N THR A 249 -10.29 13.97 -12.27
CA THR A 249 -9.41 14.37 -11.18
C THR A 249 -10.29 14.65 -9.96
N LEU A 250 -10.03 13.96 -8.85
CA LEU A 250 -10.66 14.21 -7.57
C LEU A 250 -9.69 15.00 -6.69
N GLY A 251 -10.22 16.05 -6.06
CA GLY A 251 -9.42 16.94 -5.24
C GLY A 251 -8.67 18.00 -6.05
N ALA A 252 -7.99 18.88 -5.31
CA ALA A 252 -7.13 19.93 -5.85
C ALA A 252 -6.18 20.40 -4.75
N ILE A 253 -4.90 20.57 -5.07
CA ILE A 253 -3.79 20.84 -4.14
C ILE A 253 -4.09 21.97 -3.14
N THR A 254 -4.69 23.07 -3.62
CA THR A 254 -4.82 24.29 -2.83
C THR A 254 -6.23 24.55 -2.30
N SER A 255 -7.24 23.91 -2.86
CA SER A 255 -8.64 24.21 -2.52
C SER A 255 -9.41 23.01 -1.97
N CYS A 256 -8.96 21.80 -2.28
CA CYS A 256 -9.66 20.56 -1.91
C CYS A 256 -8.67 19.38 -1.84
N PRO A 257 -7.60 19.45 -1.02
CA PRO A 257 -6.68 18.32 -0.87
C PRO A 257 -7.41 17.11 -0.32
N ILE A 258 -7.01 15.92 -0.77
CA ILE A 258 -7.61 14.67 -0.31
C ILE A 258 -7.29 14.46 1.17
N ALA A 259 -8.32 14.23 1.97
CA ALA A 259 -8.23 14.15 3.44
C ALA A 259 -7.96 12.73 3.96
N GLY A 260 -8.13 11.69 3.12
CA GLY A 260 -7.92 10.30 3.53
C GLY A 260 -7.98 9.32 2.37
N PRO A 261 -7.87 8.01 2.66
CA PRO A 261 -8.00 6.98 1.65
C PRO A 261 -9.38 7.07 0.97
N PRO A 262 -9.45 6.87 -0.34
CA PRO A 262 -10.72 6.78 -1.03
C PRO A 262 -11.47 5.49 -0.67
N SER A 263 -12.76 5.47 -0.98
CA SER A 263 -13.67 4.33 -0.82
C SER A 263 -14.35 3.99 -2.15
N PRO A 264 -15.09 2.89 -2.25
CA PRO A 264 -15.88 2.55 -3.45
C PRO A 264 -16.82 3.65 -3.91
N SER A 265 -17.32 4.48 -3.02
CA SER A 265 -18.25 5.59 -3.32
C SER A 265 -17.57 6.90 -3.69
N GLY A 266 -16.26 7.07 -3.40
CA GLY A 266 -15.53 8.28 -3.72
C GLY A 266 -14.41 8.61 -2.74
N ALA A 267 -14.11 9.90 -2.57
CA ALA A 267 -13.07 10.41 -1.67
C ALA A 267 -13.55 11.64 -0.90
N VAL A 268 -13.00 11.83 0.28
CA VAL A 268 -13.21 13.08 1.04
C VAL A 268 -12.06 14.04 0.74
N CYS A 269 -12.37 15.29 0.48
CA CYS A 269 -11.39 16.36 0.42
C CYS A 269 -11.71 17.47 1.44
N GLU A 270 -10.68 18.14 1.88
CA GLU A 270 -10.79 19.31 2.75
C GLU A 270 -11.20 20.54 1.93
N ASP A 271 -12.32 21.16 2.25
CA ASP A 271 -12.72 22.44 1.66
C ASP A 271 -12.03 23.60 2.40
N VAL A 272 -10.83 23.93 1.93
CA VAL A 272 -9.97 24.94 2.57
C VAL A 272 -10.66 26.30 2.67
N SER A 273 -11.50 26.66 1.70
CA SER A 273 -12.16 27.98 1.68
C SER A 273 -13.32 28.11 2.66
N ASN A 274 -13.97 27.00 3.03
CA ASN A 274 -15.15 26.99 3.87
C ASN A 274 -14.94 26.33 5.24
N LEU A 275 -13.70 25.97 5.59
CA LEU A 275 -13.38 25.20 6.81
C LEU A 275 -14.27 23.97 6.94
N GLY A 276 -14.38 23.23 5.86
CA GLY A 276 -15.27 22.10 5.72
C GLY A 276 -14.64 20.93 4.98
N ALA A 277 -15.46 19.97 4.64
CA ALA A 277 -15.09 18.84 3.78
C ALA A 277 -16.15 18.61 2.71
N LYS A 278 -15.72 18.00 1.61
CA LYS A 278 -16.59 17.57 0.51
C LYS A 278 -16.35 16.11 0.23
N ILE A 279 -17.43 15.39 -0.03
CA ILE A 279 -17.38 14.05 -0.60
C ILE A 279 -17.44 14.20 -2.10
N LEU A 280 -16.40 13.71 -2.79
CA LEU A 280 -16.28 13.70 -4.23
C LEU A 280 -16.59 12.29 -4.72
N ASN A 281 -17.51 12.16 -5.66
CA ASN A 281 -17.75 10.88 -6.36
C ASN A 281 -16.68 10.63 -7.44
N TRP A 282 -16.65 9.44 -8.00
CA TRP A 282 -15.65 9.02 -8.98
C TRP A 282 -15.73 9.73 -10.35
N THR A 283 -16.73 10.57 -10.59
CA THR A 283 -16.84 11.48 -11.74
C THR A 283 -16.47 12.92 -11.38
N ALA A 284 -15.81 13.12 -10.25
CA ALA A 284 -15.40 14.41 -9.69
C ALA A 284 -16.53 15.38 -9.31
N GLY A 285 -17.78 14.89 -9.27
CA GLY A 285 -18.90 15.65 -8.73
C GLY A 285 -18.90 15.66 -7.20
N THR A 286 -19.35 16.77 -6.59
CA THR A 286 -19.56 16.84 -5.14
C THR A 286 -20.90 16.18 -4.80
N SER A 287 -20.86 15.10 -4.01
CA SER A 287 -22.06 14.42 -3.52
C SER A 287 -22.64 15.09 -2.29
N ARG A 288 -21.79 15.53 -1.36
CA ARG A 288 -22.16 16.15 -0.09
C ARG A 288 -21.06 17.10 0.38
N SER A 289 -21.42 18.13 1.14
CA SER A 289 -20.49 19.02 1.84
C SER A 289 -20.92 19.14 3.29
N PHE A 290 -19.96 19.24 4.21
CA PHE A 290 -20.21 19.42 5.63
C PHE A 290 -19.10 20.25 6.27
N ARG A 291 -19.35 20.75 7.48
CA ARG A 291 -18.37 21.54 8.23
C ARG A 291 -17.56 20.64 9.14
N ILE A 292 -16.25 20.92 9.20
CA ILE A 292 -15.32 20.28 10.14
C ILE A 292 -14.66 21.41 10.97
N GLY A 293 -14.42 21.16 12.26
CA GLY A 293 -13.83 22.16 13.15
C GLY A 293 -12.34 22.43 12.90
N SER A 294 -11.62 21.45 12.36
CA SER A 294 -10.21 21.56 11.95
C SER A 294 -9.91 20.47 10.90
N PRO A 295 -8.84 20.64 10.09
CA PRO A 295 -8.35 19.57 9.23
C PRO A 295 -8.10 18.30 10.03
N ALA A 296 -8.65 17.20 9.58
CA ALA A 296 -8.49 15.90 10.21
C ALA A 296 -8.51 14.80 9.14
N PRO A 297 -7.82 13.66 9.36
CA PRO A 297 -8.00 12.49 8.51
C PRO A 297 -9.48 12.10 8.44
N ALA A 298 -9.96 11.84 7.23
CA ALA A 298 -11.35 11.53 6.94
C ALA A 298 -11.46 10.22 6.14
N PHE A 299 -12.32 9.31 6.59
CA PHE A 299 -12.48 7.98 6.02
C PHE A 299 -13.95 7.79 5.63
N LEU A 300 -14.20 7.71 4.34
CA LEU A 300 -15.54 7.54 3.78
C LEU A 300 -15.98 6.07 3.86
N SER A 301 -17.20 5.81 4.31
CA SER A 301 -17.78 4.45 4.29
C SER A 301 -17.89 3.91 2.85
N PRO A 302 -17.92 2.59 2.66
CA PRO A 302 -18.02 1.98 1.33
C PRO A 302 -19.22 2.46 0.52
N ASP A 303 -20.37 2.67 1.15
CA ASP A 303 -21.60 3.19 0.52
C ASP A 303 -21.65 4.72 0.40
N GLY A 304 -20.70 5.44 1.04
CA GLY A 304 -20.62 6.91 1.05
C GLY A 304 -21.58 7.59 1.99
N SER A 305 -22.29 6.86 2.84
CA SER A 305 -23.28 7.41 3.77
C SER A 305 -22.65 8.09 4.98
N HIS A 306 -21.50 7.60 5.45
CA HIS A 306 -20.82 8.06 6.65
C HIS A 306 -19.38 8.48 6.41
N VAL A 307 -18.89 9.41 7.21
CA VAL A 307 -17.47 9.80 7.28
C VAL A 307 -17.00 9.65 8.72
N ALA A 308 -15.96 8.85 8.91
CA ALA A 308 -15.23 8.78 10.18
C ALA A 308 -14.14 9.84 10.18
N LEU A 309 -14.11 10.70 11.19
CA LEU A 309 -13.20 11.83 11.35
C LEU A 309 -12.46 11.71 12.67
N TRP A 310 -11.19 12.09 12.69
CA TRP A 310 -10.44 12.16 13.94
C TRP A 310 -10.65 13.49 14.65
N ASP A 311 -10.68 13.42 15.97
CA ASP A 311 -10.51 14.57 16.86
C ASP A 311 -9.44 14.25 17.93
N ASN A 312 -9.28 15.12 18.91
CA ASN A 312 -8.31 14.93 20.01
C ASN A 312 -8.64 13.75 20.94
N ASN A 313 -9.86 13.23 20.88
CA ASN A 313 -10.37 12.19 21.78
C ASN A 313 -10.50 10.82 21.08
N GLY A 314 -10.45 10.78 19.76
CA GLY A 314 -10.63 9.56 18.98
C GLY A 314 -11.30 9.80 17.64
N THR A 315 -12.24 8.95 17.27
CA THR A 315 -13.01 9.03 16.03
C THR A 315 -14.45 9.43 16.32
N PHE A 316 -14.97 10.39 15.58
CA PHE A 316 -16.39 10.66 15.54
C PHE A 316 -16.95 10.36 14.14
N ILE A 317 -18.22 9.95 14.08
CA ILE A 317 -18.92 9.66 12.84
C ILE A 317 -19.78 10.87 12.49
N GLU A 318 -19.42 11.53 11.39
CA GLU A 318 -20.17 12.67 10.86
C GLU A 318 -21.60 12.26 10.55
N ASP A 319 -22.56 13.15 10.71
CA ASP A 319 -24.02 12.91 10.67
C ASP A 319 -24.61 12.10 11.82
N THR A 320 -23.80 11.72 12.79
CA THR A 320 -24.29 11.01 13.99
C THR A 320 -23.83 11.72 15.25
N SER A 321 -24.38 11.36 16.39
CA SER A 321 -23.85 11.80 17.70
C SER A 321 -22.80 10.81 18.24
N LYS A 322 -22.32 9.88 17.45
CA LYS A 322 -21.43 8.80 17.90
C LYS A 322 -19.98 9.25 17.91
N SER A 323 -19.34 9.04 19.05
CA SER A 323 -17.90 9.21 19.26
C SER A 323 -17.30 7.91 19.76
N LEU A 324 -16.21 7.48 19.16
CA LEU A 324 -15.44 6.29 19.49
C LEU A 324 -14.19 6.74 20.26
N ALA A 325 -14.37 7.05 21.54
CA ALA A 325 -13.33 7.60 22.39
C ALA A 325 -12.12 6.66 22.53
N GLY A 326 -10.91 7.18 22.32
CA GLY A 326 -9.67 6.42 22.40
C GLY A 326 -9.45 5.44 21.24
N MET A 327 -10.23 5.54 20.16
CA MET A 327 -10.06 4.78 18.94
C MET A 327 -9.83 5.71 17.75
N PHE A 328 -8.73 5.58 17.04
CA PHE A 328 -8.42 6.32 15.83
C PHE A 328 -8.60 5.41 14.62
N ALA A 329 -9.81 5.46 14.03
CA ALA A 329 -10.15 4.64 12.88
C ALA A 329 -9.29 5.02 11.67
N CYS A 330 -8.82 4.04 10.91
CA CYS A 330 -8.01 4.23 9.71
C CYS A 330 -8.58 3.56 8.46
N THR A 331 -9.66 2.79 8.59
CA THR A 331 -10.44 2.27 7.47
C THR A 331 -11.83 1.81 7.91
N TRP A 332 -12.73 1.67 6.95
CA TRP A 332 -14.00 0.96 7.13
C TRP A 332 -13.83 -0.49 6.68
N ILE A 333 -14.43 -1.43 7.40
CA ILE A 333 -14.55 -2.82 6.97
C ILE A 333 -15.79 -2.98 6.09
N ASP A 334 -16.92 -2.45 6.56
CA ASP A 334 -18.21 -2.35 5.86
C ASP A 334 -18.89 -1.03 6.22
N ASP A 335 -20.16 -0.85 5.88
CA ASP A 335 -20.89 0.39 6.13
C ASP A 335 -21.23 0.63 7.61
N SER A 336 -20.95 -0.34 8.47
CA SER A 336 -21.26 -0.31 9.91
C SER A 336 -20.05 -0.46 10.81
N HIS A 337 -18.92 -0.95 10.30
CA HIS A 337 -17.73 -1.25 11.11
C HIS A 337 -16.51 -0.50 10.65
N VAL A 338 -15.86 0.19 11.59
CA VAL A 338 -14.55 0.83 11.39
C VAL A 338 -13.46 0.05 12.11
N LEU A 339 -12.24 0.06 11.54
CA LEU A 339 -11.03 -0.55 12.08
C LEU A 339 -10.05 0.55 12.48
N SER A 340 -9.44 0.43 13.66
CA SER A 340 -8.23 1.18 14.00
C SER A 340 -6.99 0.32 13.84
N GLY A 341 -5.90 0.94 13.46
CA GLY A 341 -4.58 0.37 13.63
C GLY A 341 -4.16 0.31 15.10
N GLY A 342 -2.99 -0.24 15.35
CA GLY A 342 -2.41 -0.32 16.68
C GLY A 342 -0.91 -0.60 16.64
N ASP A 343 -0.26 -0.21 17.70
CA ASP A 343 1.14 -0.46 18.00
C ASP A 343 1.25 -1.34 19.26
N PRO A 344 2.45 -1.70 19.71
CA PRO A 344 2.62 -2.51 20.93
C PRO A 344 2.00 -1.91 22.21
N GLN A 345 1.65 -0.62 22.20
CA GLN A 345 1.05 0.08 23.34
C GLN A 345 -0.47 0.27 23.15
N HIS A 346 -0.97 0.23 21.93
CA HIS A 346 -2.37 0.46 21.57
C HIS A 346 -2.88 -0.70 20.74
N GLN A 347 -3.74 -1.52 21.32
CA GLN A 347 -4.35 -2.65 20.64
C GLN A 347 -5.30 -2.18 19.55
N PRO A 348 -5.21 -2.71 18.31
CA PRO A 348 -6.21 -2.45 17.26
C PRO A 348 -7.61 -2.85 17.74
N ARG A 349 -8.61 -2.12 17.24
CA ARG A 349 -10.01 -2.33 17.58
C ARG A 349 -10.90 -2.25 16.36
N ILE A 350 -12.03 -2.94 16.43
CA ILE A 350 -13.15 -2.77 15.51
C ILE A 350 -14.29 -2.16 16.30
N ALA A 351 -14.94 -1.15 15.73
CA ALA A 351 -16.11 -0.55 16.32
C ALA A 351 -17.31 -0.64 15.39
N ASP A 352 -18.46 -1.06 15.93
CA ASP A 352 -19.75 -0.89 15.30
C ASP A 352 -20.23 0.55 15.53
N VAL A 353 -20.34 1.32 14.44
CA VAL A 353 -20.68 2.74 14.52
C VAL A 353 -22.13 3.00 14.91
N SER A 354 -23.03 2.03 14.75
CA SER A 354 -24.43 2.15 15.13
C SER A 354 -24.62 2.02 16.63
N THR A 355 -23.91 1.10 17.28
CA THR A 355 -24.00 0.82 18.71
C THR A 355 -22.93 1.53 19.52
N GLY A 356 -21.78 1.83 18.93
CA GLY A 356 -20.57 2.31 19.61
C GLY A 356 -19.80 1.18 20.32
N THR A 357 -20.15 -0.08 20.10
CA THR A 357 -19.45 -1.24 20.68
C THR A 357 -18.07 -1.39 20.04
N MET A 358 -17.04 -1.46 20.86
CA MET A 358 -15.66 -1.67 20.43
C MET A 358 -15.13 -3.01 20.89
N ILE A 359 -14.54 -3.78 19.99
CA ILE A 359 -13.91 -5.07 20.29
C ILE A 359 -12.42 -5.04 19.94
N PRO A 360 -11.56 -5.67 20.75
CA PRO A 360 -10.14 -5.77 20.46
C PRO A 360 -9.89 -6.74 19.29
N VAL A 361 -8.85 -6.47 18.51
CA VAL A 361 -8.36 -7.33 17.43
C VAL A 361 -7.12 -8.07 17.90
N ALA A 362 -7.05 -9.37 17.63
CA ALA A 362 -5.92 -10.21 18.06
C ALA A 362 -4.68 -10.10 17.11
N ALA A 363 -4.55 -9.01 16.37
CA ALA A 363 -3.40 -8.69 15.53
C ALA A 363 -2.87 -7.30 15.87
N GLN A 364 -1.73 -6.94 15.30
CA GLN A 364 -1.10 -5.63 15.43
C GLN A 364 -0.92 -5.01 14.05
N GLY A 365 -0.69 -3.70 13.99
CA GLY A 365 -0.28 -2.99 12.79
C GLY A 365 -1.21 -1.88 12.34
N ASP A 366 -0.83 -1.26 11.24
CA ASP A 366 -1.62 -0.21 10.58
C ASP A 366 -2.67 -0.79 9.64
N CYS A 367 -3.72 -0.03 9.36
CA CYS A 367 -4.73 -0.45 8.41
C CYS A 367 -4.16 -0.60 7.00
N GLY A 368 -4.25 -1.80 6.44
CA GLY A 368 -3.90 -2.11 5.07
C GLY A 368 -5.06 -2.03 4.08
N GLY A 369 -6.28 -1.76 4.56
CA GLY A 369 -7.50 -1.69 3.77
C GLY A 369 -8.56 -2.71 4.19
N ARG A 370 -9.44 -3.10 3.28
CA ARG A 370 -10.58 -4.00 3.52
C ARG A 370 -10.80 -5.00 2.38
N LEU A 371 -11.43 -6.12 2.68
CA LEU A 371 -11.97 -7.09 1.72
C LEU A 371 -13.51 -7.11 1.80
N PRO A 372 -14.25 -7.19 0.69
CA PRO A 372 -13.76 -7.04 -0.68
C PRO A 372 -13.16 -5.66 -0.90
N GLY A 373 -12.09 -5.60 -1.70
CA GLY A 373 -11.38 -4.37 -2.05
C GLY A 373 -11.98 -3.72 -3.30
N GLY A 374 -11.27 -2.70 -3.77
CA GLY A 374 -11.67 -1.85 -4.88
C GLY A 374 -12.19 -0.48 -4.41
N LEU A 375 -12.04 0.52 -5.27
CA LEU A 375 -12.36 1.92 -5.03
C LEU A 375 -13.43 2.42 -5.98
#